data_d1692e64fd7e8b4d1c4cdc75cdff59bf
#
_entry.id   d1692e64fd7e8b4d1c4cdc75cdff59bf
#
_cell.length_a   1.000
_cell.length_b   1.000
_cell.length_c   1.000
_cell.angle_alpha   90.00
_cell.angle_beta   90.00
_cell.angle_gamma   90.00
#
_symmetry.space_group_name_H-M   'P 1'
#
loop_
_entity.id
_entity.type
_entity.pdbx_description
1 polymer ?
#
loop_
_entity_poly.entity_id
_entity_poly.type
_entity_poly.pdbx_seq_one_letter_code
_entity_poly.pdbx_strand_id
1 'polypeptide(L)'
;MVKKSLMYVNLCLILWCISCNSEKKEKTESATFNVTSPLVKDTLIDKEYVAQIRSINHIELRAQEKGYIQSIYVDEGQFVHKGQLLFKIMPNLYESDVNRARAEAKYAEIEYQNTKNLSDKDIVAPQEMAMAKARYEKAKAELSSTNTHLQFTEIRAPFSGIVGKLHVRKGSLVDDGELITELSDNSKMWVYFNVPEAEYLNQMDQRKGNEPLHVRLKMANGKEFSQEGVVETIESDFDNETGNIAYRATFPNPNGLLRYGETGNILITSPYPGAVMIPQKATFEELEKKYVYVITKDNKVKAREIKIAAELPHIYVVASGLGKDERILLDGLRLVQENQKITSKYQKPEKVMSNLDLYAE
;
A
#
# COMPACT_ATOMS: atom_id res chain seq x y z
N MET A 1 -8.94 96.57 35.23
CA MET A 1 -8.55 95.18 35.76
C MET A 1 -8.45 94.13 34.67
N VAL A 2 -9.09 94.25 33.54
CA VAL A 2 -9.14 93.20 32.49
C VAL A 2 -7.87 93.03 31.70
N LYS A 3 -6.99 94.01 31.49
CA LYS A 3 -5.76 93.97 30.73
C LYS A 3 -4.61 93.19 31.40
N LYS A 4 -4.55 93.12 32.74
CA LYS A 4 -3.48 92.33 33.45
C LYS A 4 -3.79 90.85 33.52
N SER A 5 -5.10 90.47 33.52
CA SER A 5 -5.50 89.03 33.52
C SER A 5 -5.21 88.32 32.17
N LEU A 6 -5.34 89.08 31.05
CA LEU A 6 -5.08 88.52 29.72
C LEU A 6 -3.56 88.28 29.47
N MET A 7 -2.68 89.04 30.15
CA MET A 7 -1.22 88.86 30.04
C MET A 7 -0.71 87.62 30.80
N TYR A 8 -1.35 87.25 31.92
CA TYR A 8 -1.00 86.03 32.65
C TYR A 8 -1.51 84.74 31.96
N VAL A 9 -2.65 84.81 31.29
CA VAL A 9 -3.18 83.70 30.51
C VAL A 9 -2.29 83.39 29.29
N ASN A 10 -1.75 84.42 28.60
CA ASN A 10 -0.81 84.21 27.49
C ASN A 10 0.55 83.72 27.95
N LEU A 11 1.04 84.06 29.14
CA LEU A 11 2.30 83.59 29.69
C LEU A 11 2.23 82.13 30.12
N CYS A 12 1.06 81.66 30.62
CA CYS A 12 0.83 80.26 30.94
C CYS A 12 0.69 79.36 29.69
N LEU A 13 0.15 79.87 28.57
CA LEU A 13 0.06 79.14 27.30
C LEU A 13 1.44 78.94 26.64
N ILE A 14 2.39 79.86 26.82
CA ILE A 14 3.75 79.78 26.28
C ILE A 14 4.63 78.77 27.07
N LEU A 15 4.38 78.61 28.37
CA LEU A 15 5.06 77.61 29.20
C LEU A 15 4.61 76.17 28.99
N TRP A 16 3.45 75.94 28.37
CA TRP A 16 2.93 74.60 28.10
C TRP A 16 3.47 74.01 26.79
N CYS A 17 4.08 74.80 25.90
CA CYS A 17 4.68 74.29 24.65
C CYS A 17 6.11 73.83 24.76
N ILE A 18 6.81 73.92 25.92
CA ILE A 18 8.21 73.55 26.08
C ILE A 18 8.42 72.16 26.72
N SER A 19 7.33 71.43 27.04
CA SER A 19 7.43 70.14 27.74
C SER A 19 7.09 68.94 26.82
N CYS A 20 7.62 68.86 25.64
CA CYS A 20 7.60 67.63 24.86
C CYS A 20 8.81 67.56 23.91
N ASN A 21 10.01 67.38 24.44
CA ASN A 21 11.08 66.78 23.68
C ASN A 21 11.96 65.95 24.61
N SER A 22 11.38 64.87 25.12
CA SER A 22 12.17 63.77 25.66
C SER A 22 12.17 62.66 24.58
N GLU A 23 13.13 62.74 23.67
CA GLU A 23 13.58 61.56 22.93
C GLU A 23 14.04 60.52 23.95
N LYS A 24 13.09 59.71 24.46
CA LYS A 24 13.46 58.39 24.93
C LYS A 24 14.01 57.63 23.72
N LYS A 25 15.33 57.64 23.53
CA LYS A 25 15.98 56.54 22.85
C LYS A 25 15.54 55.26 23.59
N GLU A 26 14.51 54.64 23.12
CA GLU A 26 14.30 53.23 23.43
C GLU A 26 15.61 52.53 23.08
N LYS A 27 16.35 52.16 24.10
CA LYS A 27 17.33 51.10 23.95
C LYS A 27 16.52 49.90 23.47
N THR A 28 16.45 49.72 22.15
CA THR A 28 16.06 48.49 21.54
C THR A 28 17.08 47.48 22.08
N GLU A 29 16.74 46.75 23.13
CA GLU A 29 17.49 45.55 23.51
C GLU A 29 17.56 44.76 22.23
N SER A 30 18.73 44.66 21.66
CA SER A 30 18.95 43.94 20.44
C SER A 30 18.67 42.47 20.76
N ALA A 31 17.44 42.02 20.43
CA ALA A 31 17.04 40.64 20.64
C ALA A 31 18.15 39.74 20.05
N THR A 32 18.68 38.87 20.88
CA THR A 32 19.71 37.91 20.44
C THR A 32 18.99 36.67 19.88
N PHE A 33 19.18 36.44 18.61
CA PHE A 33 18.54 35.34 17.91
C PHE A 33 19.44 34.10 17.85
N ASN A 34 18.87 32.91 18.05
CA ASN A 34 19.59 31.65 17.86
C ASN A 34 19.75 31.35 16.38
N VAL A 35 20.96 30.98 15.99
CA VAL A 35 21.27 30.56 14.61
C VAL A 35 22.02 29.24 14.63
N THR A 36 21.86 28.45 13.58
CA THR A 36 22.57 27.16 13.39
C THR A 36 23.04 27.04 11.94
N SER A 37 23.84 26.03 11.64
CA SER A 37 24.15 25.61 10.29
C SER A 37 23.35 24.33 9.95
N PRO A 38 23.15 23.99 8.68
CA PRO A 38 22.66 22.67 8.30
C PRO A 38 23.57 21.57 8.84
N LEU A 39 22.95 20.45 9.25
CA LEU A 39 23.68 19.23 9.56
C LEU A 39 23.85 18.42 8.28
N VAL A 40 25.08 18.11 7.91
CA VAL A 40 25.38 17.25 6.76
C VAL A 40 25.77 15.87 7.25
N LYS A 41 24.94 14.88 6.94
CA LYS A 41 25.16 13.50 7.36
C LYS A 41 24.46 12.54 6.40
N ASP A 42 25.09 11.39 6.16
CA ASP A 42 24.41 10.30 5.45
C ASP A 42 23.20 9.83 6.28
N THR A 43 22.07 9.71 5.63
CA THR A 43 20.82 9.27 6.26
C THR A 43 20.09 8.27 5.41
N LEU A 44 19.11 7.59 6.00
CA LEU A 44 18.17 6.71 5.31
C LEU A 44 16.83 7.44 5.28
N ILE A 45 16.19 7.40 4.13
CA ILE A 45 14.86 8.00 3.93
C ILE A 45 13.89 6.90 3.56
N ASP A 46 12.82 6.79 4.33
CA ASP A 46 11.70 5.92 4.00
C ASP A 46 10.73 6.68 3.10
N LYS A 47 10.46 6.13 1.93
CA LYS A 47 9.39 6.57 1.05
C LYS A 47 8.18 5.68 1.24
N GLU A 48 7.02 6.30 1.44
CA GLU A 48 5.76 5.60 1.67
C GLU A 48 4.94 5.54 0.38
N TYR A 49 4.47 4.35 0.01
CA TYR A 49 3.58 4.12 -1.13
C TYR A 49 2.32 3.43 -0.65
N VAL A 50 1.17 3.97 -0.99
CA VAL A 50 -0.12 3.32 -0.70
C VAL A 50 -0.18 1.96 -1.39
N ALA A 51 -0.61 0.96 -0.64
CA ALA A 51 -0.59 -0.42 -1.08
C ALA A 51 -1.89 -1.16 -0.80
N GLN A 52 -2.19 -2.13 -1.66
CA GLN A 52 -3.29 -3.08 -1.52
C GLN A 52 -2.75 -4.46 -1.23
N ILE A 53 -3.30 -5.10 -0.21
CA ILE A 53 -2.89 -6.42 0.26
C ILE A 53 -3.86 -7.46 -0.30
N ARG A 54 -3.31 -8.46 -1.00
CA ARG A 54 -4.08 -9.57 -1.61
C ARG A 54 -3.49 -10.90 -1.20
N SER A 55 -4.35 -11.90 -1.03
CA SER A 55 -3.92 -13.28 -0.82
C SER A 55 -3.20 -13.82 -2.05
N ILE A 56 -2.26 -14.75 -1.85
CA ILE A 56 -1.55 -15.40 -2.97
C ILE A 56 -2.52 -16.15 -3.90
N ASN A 57 -3.57 -16.74 -3.33
CA ASN A 57 -4.70 -17.31 -4.05
C ASN A 57 -6.00 -16.79 -3.42
N HIS A 58 -6.87 -16.27 -4.24
CA HIS A 58 -8.21 -15.87 -3.86
C HIS A 58 -9.14 -16.20 -5.01
N ILE A 59 -10.15 -17.04 -4.74
CA ILE A 59 -11.11 -17.48 -5.75
C ILE A 59 -12.54 -17.45 -5.21
N GLU A 60 -13.45 -17.30 -6.12
CA GLU A 60 -14.87 -17.55 -5.93
C GLU A 60 -15.17 -19.03 -6.21
N LEU A 61 -15.68 -19.75 -5.22
CA LEU A 61 -16.19 -21.10 -5.40
C LEU A 61 -17.63 -21.03 -5.87
N ARG A 62 -17.86 -21.49 -7.09
CA ARG A 62 -19.16 -21.47 -7.76
C ARG A 62 -19.67 -22.88 -7.97
N ALA A 63 -21.00 -23.05 -7.95
CA ALA A 63 -21.64 -24.32 -8.32
C ALA A 63 -21.29 -24.67 -9.77
N GLN A 64 -20.95 -25.93 -10.03
CA GLN A 64 -20.72 -26.46 -11.37
C GLN A 64 -21.90 -27.29 -11.87
N GLU A 65 -22.88 -27.55 -10.99
CA GLU A 65 -24.12 -28.27 -11.27
C GLU A 65 -25.27 -27.63 -10.49
N LYS A 66 -26.46 -27.72 -11.07
CA LYS A 66 -27.67 -27.21 -10.45
C LYS A 66 -28.28 -28.20 -9.48
N GLY A 67 -28.94 -27.73 -8.43
CA GLY A 67 -29.67 -28.57 -7.49
C GLY A 67 -29.78 -27.95 -6.11
N TYR A 68 -30.41 -28.68 -5.20
CA TYR A 68 -30.53 -28.24 -3.81
C TYR A 68 -29.28 -28.57 -3.01
N ILE A 69 -28.80 -27.62 -2.19
CA ILE A 69 -27.73 -27.86 -1.24
C ILE A 69 -28.19 -28.85 -0.19
N GLN A 70 -27.69 -30.08 -0.26
CA GLN A 70 -28.01 -31.16 0.66
C GLN A 70 -27.33 -31.01 2.01
N SER A 71 -26.03 -30.64 1.99
CA SER A 71 -25.21 -30.53 3.20
C SER A 71 -24.10 -29.48 3.03
N ILE A 72 -23.77 -28.82 4.14
CA ILE A 72 -22.69 -27.90 4.29
C ILE A 72 -21.77 -28.42 5.40
N TYR A 73 -20.48 -28.56 5.13
CA TYR A 73 -19.50 -29.19 6.03
C TYR A 73 -18.51 -28.23 6.60
N VAL A 74 -18.67 -26.92 6.31
CA VAL A 74 -17.77 -25.85 6.72
C VAL A 74 -18.54 -24.64 7.21
N ASP A 75 -17.86 -23.77 7.96
CA ASP A 75 -18.41 -22.50 8.42
C ASP A 75 -17.59 -21.32 7.92
N GLU A 76 -18.15 -20.11 7.97
CA GLU A 76 -17.49 -18.86 7.62
C GLU A 76 -16.25 -18.64 8.50
N GLY A 77 -15.13 -18.26 7.89
CA GLY A 77 -13.86 -18.06 8.59
C GLY A 77 -13.10 -19.34 8.96
N GLN A 78 -13.66 -20.52 8.67
CA GLN A 78 -12.99 -21.79 8.95
C GLN A 78 -11.82 -22.03 8.01
N PHE A 79 -10.70 -22.54 8.54
CA PHE A 79 -9.59 -23.04 7.73
C PHE A 79 -9.92 -24.43 7.19
N VAL A 80 -9.67 -24.65 5.91
CA VAL A 80 -9.90 -25.93 5.21
C VAL A 80 -8.65 -26.39 4.48
N HIS A 81 -8.52 -27.69 4.30
CA HIS A 81 -7.42 -28.31 3.57
C HIS A 81 -7.79 -28.57 2.11
N LYS A 82 -6.80 -28.56 1.23
CA LYS A 82 -6.97 -28.96 -0.17
C LYS A 82 -7.67 -30.32 -0.29
N GLY A 83 -8.72 -30.41 -1.13
CA GLY A 83 -9.53 -31.61 -1.35
C GLY A 83 -10.62 -31.84 -0.32
N GLN A 84 -10.69 -31.06 0.76
CA GLN A 84 -11.75 -31.16 1.77
C GLN A 84 -13.11 -30.87 1.13
N LEU A 85 -14.12 -31.72 1.44
CA LEU A 85 -15.49 -31.50 1.00
C LEU A 85 -16.11 -30.35 1.78
N LEU A 86 -16.62 -29.36 1.05
CA LEU A 86 -17.19 -28.14 1.60
C LEU A 86 -18.72 -28.14 1.52
N PHE A 87 -19.25 -28.46 0.35
CA PHE A 87 -20.70 -28.50 0.09
C PHE A 87 -21.04 -29.74 -0.71
N LYS A 88 -22.28 -30.23 -0.53
CA LYS A 88 -22.86 -31.31 -1.34
C LYS A 88 -24.19 -30.85 -1.92
N ILE A 89 -24.31 -30.86 -3.23
CA ILE A 89 -25.55 -30.69 -3.96
C ILE A 89 -26.25 -32.07 -3.95
N MET A 90 -27.58 -32.09 -3.93
CA MET A 90 -28.38 -33.33 -3.92
C MET A 90 -28.05 -34.19 -5.15
N PRO A 91 -27.46 -35.39 -4.97
CA PRO A 91 -26.88 -36.13 -6.08
C PRO A 91 -27.87 -37.09 -6.78
N ASN A 92 -29.09 -37.28 -6.26
CA ASN A 92 -30.02 -38.36 -6.65
C ASN A 92 -30.26 -38.44 -8.15
N LEU A 93 -30.44 -37.30 -8.83
CA LEU A 93 -30.62 -37.26 -10.27
C LEU A 93 -29.36 -37.70 -11.01
N TYR A 94 -28.23 -37.17 -10.62
CA TYR A 94 -26.91 -37.47 -11.20
C TYR A 94 -26.53 -38.95 -10.97
N GLU A 95 -26.80 -39.51 -9.79
CA GLU A 95 -26.61 -40.94 -9.51
C GLU A 95 -27.47 -41.82 -10.42
N SER A 96 -28.72 -41.42 -10.70
CA SER A 96 -29.62 -42.14 -11.62
C SER A 96 -29.06 -42.08 -13.06
N ASP A 97 -28.54 -40.95 -13.51
CA ASP A 97 -27.93 -40.81 -14.83
C ASP A 97 -26.68 -41.66 -14.97
N VAL A 98 -25.81 -41.69 -13.94
CA VAL A 98 -24.64 -42.57 -13.91
C VAL A 98 -25.04 -44.05 -13.98
N ASN A 99 -26.07 -44.44 -13.23
CA ASN A 99 -26.53 -45.82 -13.24
C ASN A 99 -27.09 -46.23 -14.60
N ARG A 100 -27.84 -45.35 -15.28
CA ARG A 100 -28.32 -45.54 -16.65
C ARG A 100 -27.16 -45.69 -17.63
N ALA A 101 -26.21 -44.74 -17.63
CA ALA A 101 -25.05 -44.76 -18.52
C ALA A 101 -24.14 -45.99 -18.27
N ARG A 102 -24.04 -46.42 -17.00
CA ARG A 102 -23.28 -47.62 -16.63
C ARG A 102 -23.93 -48.88 -17.21
N ALA A 103 -25.27 -49.01 -17.16
CA ALA A 103 -25.97 -50.12 -17.75
C ALA A 103 -25.81 -50.18 -19.28
N GLU A 104 -25.87 -49.02 -19.96
CA GLU A 104 -25.68 -48.93 -21.39
C GLU A 104 -24.22 -49.27 -21.81
N ALA A 105 -23.23 -48.76 -21.08
CA ALA A 105 -21.84 -49.11 -21.31
C ALA A 105 -21.57 -50.61 -21.11
N LYS A 106 -22.24 -51.22 -20.10
CA LYS A 106 -22.09 -52.65 -19.85
C LYS A 106 -22.77 -53.49 -20.95
N TYR A 107 -23.92 -53.06 -21.43
CA TYR A 107 -24.59 -53.71 -22.56
C TYR A 107 -23.71 -53.66 -23.82
N ALA A 108 -23.20 -52.49 -24.18
CA ALA A 108 -22.31 -52.31 -25.33
C ALA A 108 -20.97 -53.06 -25.20
N GLU A 109 -20.44 -53.20 -23.98
CA GLU A 109 -19.26 -54.00 -23.69
C GLU A 109 -19.50 -55.47 -24.02
N ILE A 110 -20.62 -56.05 -23.56
CA ILE A 110 -21.03 -57.44 -23.81
C ILE A 110 -21.22 -57.66 -25.32
N GLU A 111 -21.92 -56.76 -26.02
CA GLU A 111 -22.12 -56.83 -27.47
C GLU A 111 -20.76 -56.86 -28.20
N TYR A 112 -19.84 -55.93 -27.85
CA TYR A 112 -18.49 -55.89 -28.44
C TYR A 112 -17.70 -57.19 -28.17
N GLN A 113 -17.70 -57.68 -26.92
CA GLN A 113 -17.00 -58.93 -26.57
C GLN A 113 -17.53 -60.14 -27.35
N ASN A 114 -18.85 -60.28 -27.49
CA ASN A 114 -19.49 -61.35 -28.24
C ASN A 114 -19.14 -61.23 -29.73
N THR A 115 -19.28 -60.04 -30.33
CA THR A 115 -18.96 -59.81 -31.74
C THR A 115 -17.46 -60.05 -32.03
N LYS A 116 -16.59 -59.64 -31.11
CA LYS A 116 -15.17 -59.88 -31.19
C LYS A 116 -14.86 -61.39 -31.23
N ASN A 117 -15.47 -62.18 -30.28
CA ASN A 117 -15.26 -63.63 -30.23
C ASN A 117 -15.79 -64.33 -31.51
N LEU A 118 -16.83 -63.80 -32.17
CA LEU A 118 -17.30 -64.33 -33.45
C LEU A 118 -16.39 -63.90 -34.61
N SER A 119 -15.91 -62.66 -34.61
CA SER A 119 -14.94 -62.19 -35.63
C SER A 119 -13.61 -62.93 -35.56
N ASP A 120 -13.13 -63.20 -34.35
CA ASP A 120 -11.86 -63.99 -34.15
C ASP A 120 -11.97 -65.41 -34.63
N LYS A 121 -13.23 -65.91 -34.91
CA LYS A 121 -13.57 -67.23 -35.52
C LYS A 121 -14.00 -67.10 -36.95
N ASP A 122 -13.83 -65.96 -37.61
CA ASP A 122 -14.27 -65.66 -38.99
C ASP A 122 -15.78 -65.86 -39.24
N ILE A 123 -16.64 -65.79 -38.20
CA ILE A 123 -18.09 -65.95 -38.32
C ILE A 123 -18.77 -64.65 -38.74
N VAL A 124 -18.22 -63.48 -38.31
CA VAL A 124 -18.75 -62.13 -38.66
C VAL A 124 -17.61 -61.30 -39.29
N ALA A 125 -18.03 -60.32 -40.09
CA ALA A 125 -17.09 -59.44 -40.79
C ALA A 125 -16.29 -58.58 -39.77
N PRO A 126 -15.01 -58.30 -39.99
CA PRO A 126 -14.20 -57.41 -39.12
C PRO A 126 -14.83 -56.03 -38.93
N GLN A 127 -15.60 -55.55 -39.92
CA GLN A 127 -16.31 -54.30 -39.89
C GLN A 127 -17.42 -54.27 -38.80
N GLU A 128 -18.13 -55.38 -38.58
CA GLU A 128 -19.14 -55.49 -37.49
C GLU A 128 -18.50 -55.42 -36.12
N MET A 129 -17.37 -56.06 -35.93
CA MET A 129 -16.59 -55.96 -34.69
C MET A 129 -16.09 -54.51 -34.49
N ALA A 130 -15.62 -53.79 -35.53
CA ALA A 130 -15.21 -52.39 -35.43
C ALA A 130 -16.39 -51.48 -35.06
N MET A 131 -17.61 -51.74 -35.59
CA MET A 131 -18.83 -51.00 -35.23
C MET A 131 -19.25 -51.25 -33.79
N ALA A 132 -19.24 -52.51 -33.34
CA ALA A 132 -19.55 -52.87 -31.94
C ALA A 132 -18.55 -52.22 -30.97
N LYS A 133 -17.27 -52.20 -31.31
CA LYS A 133 -16.23 -51.47 -30.58
C LYS A 133 -16.51 -49.99 -30.46
N ALA A 134 -16.86 -49.34 -31.59
CA ALA A 134 -17.13 -47.90 -31.60
C ALA A 134 -18.38 -47.56 -30.72
N ARG A 135 -19.42 -48.44 -30.71
CA ARG A 135 -20.57 -48.30 -29.81
C ARG A 135 -20.16 -48.39 -28.35
N TYR A 136 -19.35 -49.37 -27.99
CA TYR A 136 -18.84 -49.53 -26.62
C TYR A 136 -18.00 -48.29 -26.19
N GLU A 137 -17.09 -47.80 -27.03
CA GLU A 137 -16.27 -46.63 -26.74
C GLU A 137 -17.16 -45.39 -26.53
N LYS A 138 -18.22 -45.19 -27.35
CA LYS A 138 -19.19 -44.13 -27.18
C LYS A 138 -19.94 -44.24 -25.84
N ALA A 139 -20.47 -45.41 -25.49
CA ALA A 139 -21.19 -45.63 -24.23
C ALA A 139 -20.27 -45.44 -23.02
N LYS A 140 -18.99 -45.85 -23.11
CA LYS A 140 -17.98 -45.63 -22.08
C LYS A 140 -17.67 -44.14 -21.91
N ALA A 141 -17.59 -43.37 -22.98
CA ALA A 141 -17.40 -41.92 -22.91
C ALA A 141 -18.59 -41.22 -22.24
N GLU A 142 -19.81 -41.62 -22.54
CA GLU A 142 -21.04 -41.14 -21.90
C GLU A 142 -21.05 -41.42 -20.39
N LEU A 143 -20.69 -42.66 -19.98
CA LEU A 143 -20.54 -43.00 -18.56
C LEU A 143 -19.47 -42.11 -17.87
N SER A 144 -18.37 -41.82 -18.54
CA SER A 144 -17.33 -40.94 -18.01
C SER A 144 -17.88 -39.52 -17.81
N SER A 145 -18.64 -38.99 -18.76
CA SER A 145 -19.26 -37.66 -18.70
C SER A 145 -20.24 -37.57 -17.52
N THR A 146 -21.16 -38.54 -17.38
CA THR A 146 -22.13 -38.55 -16.28
C THR A 146 -21.47 -38.71 -14.91
N ASN A 147 -20.35 -39.46 -14.80
CA ASN A 147 -19.58 -39.53 -13.56
C ASN A 147 -18.95 -38.19 -13.21
N THR A 148 -18.50 -37.44 -14.21
CA THR A 148 -17.95 -36.08 -13.98
C THR A 148 -19.02 -35.12 -13.45
N HIS A 149 -20.23 -35.14 -14.02
CA HIS A 149 -21.39 -34.40 -13.50
C HIS A 149 -21.72 -34.77 -12.05
N LEU A 150 -21.72 -36.07 -11.72
CA LEU A 150 -21.89 -36.51 -10.34
C LEU A 150 -20.79 -36.01 -9.42
N GLN A 151 -19.52 -36.01 -9.84
CA GLN A 151 -18.42 -35.47 -9.05
C GLN A 151 -18.58 -33.98 -8.78
N PHE A 152 -19.09 -33.23 -9.71
CA PHE A 152 -19.36 -31.80 -9.56
C PHE A 152 -20.45 -31.46 -8.56
N THR A 153 -21.26 -32.42 -8.15
CA THR A 153 -22.20 -32.25 -7.01
C THR A 153 -21.47 -32.14 -5.66
N GLU A 154 -20.19 -32.54 -5.60
CA GLU A 154 -19.32 -32.39 -4.42
C GLU A 154 -18.33 -31.24 -4.60
N ILE A 155 -18.62 -30.12 -3.95
CA ILE A 155 -17.76 -28.93 -4.03
C ILE A 155 -16.66 -29.06 -3.00
N ARG A 156 -15.40 -29.15 -3.48
CA ARG A 156 -14.21 -29.37 -2.67
C ARG A 156 -13.24 -28.19 -2.79
N ALA A 157 -12.44 -27.97 -1.74
CA ALA A 157 -11.43 -26.95 -1.72
C ALA A 157 -10.28 -27.28 -2.71
N PRO A 158 -9.97 -26.42 -3.71
CA PRO A 158 -8.89 -26.65 -4.65
C PRO A 158 -7.50 -26.42 -4.06
N PHE A 159 -7.40 -25.64 -2.99
CA PHE A 159 -6.21 -25.39 -2.18
C PHE A 159 -6.59 -25.22 -0.71
N SER A 160 -5.61 -25.23 0.18
CA SER A 160 -5.84 -24.98 1.61
C SER A 160 -5.96 -23.47 1.85
N GLY A 161 -6.95 -23.05 2.66
CA GLY A 161 -7.21 -21.64 2.88
C GLY A 161 -8.36 -21.40 3.86
N ILE A 162 -8.79 -20.17 3.95
CA ILE A 162 -9.89 -19.72 4.82
C ILE A 162 -11.14 -19.52 3.96
N VAL A 163 -12.25 -20.12 4.39
CA VAL A 163 -13.56 -19.96 3.76
C VAL A 163 -14.11 -18.56 4.07
N GLY A 164 -14.59 -17.88 3.05
CA GLY A 164 -15.22 -16.57 3.16
C GLY A 164 -16.67 -16.67 3.64
N LYS A 165 -17.49 -15.69 3.25
CA LYS A 165 -18.92 -15.67 3.54
C LYS A 165 -19.64 -16.76 2.76
N LEU A 166 -20.61 -17.42 3.40
CA LEU A 166 -21.48 -18.40 2.75
C LEU A 166 -22.70 -17.71 2.14
N HIS A 167 -22.82 -17.74 0.81
CA HIS A 167 -23.94 -17.14 0.08
C HIS A 167 -25.17 -18.05 0.03
N VAL A 168 -25.00 -19.33 0.35
CA VAL A 168 -26.06 -20.37 0.32
C VAL A 168 -26.27 -20.98 1.69
N ARG A 169 -27.44 -21.61 1.88
CA ARG A 169 -27.79 -22.35 3.08
C ARG A 169 -28.25 -23.76 2.70
N LYS A 170 -28.25 -24.69 3.66
CA LYS A 170 -28.83 -26.02 3.46
C LYS A 170 -30.26 -25.88 2.99
N GLY A 171 -30.60 -26.53 1.88
CA GLY A 171 -31.90 -26.43 1.21
C GLY A 171 -32.04 -25.30 0.19
N SER A 172 -31.03 -24.45 0.00
CA SER A 172 -31.01 -23.49 -1.12
C SER A 172 -30.96 -24.23 -2.45
N LEU A 173 -31.71 -23.77 -3.43
CA LEU A 173 -31.54 -24.16 -4.82
C LEU A 173 -30.39 -23.33 -5.38
N VAL A 174 -29.46 -23.97 -6.08
CA VAL A 174 -28.36 -23.31 -6.81
C VAL A 174 -28.41 -23.67 -8.27
N ASP A 175 -28.05 -22.71 -9.11
CA ASP A 175 -27.85 -22.89 -10.54
C ASP A 175 -26.38 -23.02 -10.91
N ASP A 176 -26.09 -23.47 -12.12
CA ASP A 176 -24.73 -23.52 -12.65
C ASP A 176 -24.11 -22.11 -12.69
N GLY A 177 -22.87 -21.97 -12.18
CA GLY A 177 -22.16 -20.70 -12.04
C GLY A 177 -22.55 -19.86 -10.83
N GLU A 178 -23.50 -20.24 -10.00
CA GLU A 178 -23.90 -19.50 -8.81
C GLU A 178 -22.80 -19.46 -7.75
N LEU A 179 -22.55 -18.28 -7.18
CA LEU A 179 -21.53 -18.07 -6.14
C LEU A 179 -21.96 -18.73 -4.82
N ILE A 180 -21.14 -19.63 -4.31
CA ILE A 180 -21.39 -20.34 -3.06
C ILE A 180 -20.61 -19.73 -1.90
N THR A 181 -19.31 -19.53 -2.09
CA THR A 181 -18.40 -18.91 -1.12
C THR A 181 -17.11 -18.45 -1.80
N GLU A 182 -16.27 -17.77 -1.05
CA GLU A 182 -14.90 -17.43 -1.45
C GLU A 182 -13.90 -18.29 -0.67
N LEU A 183 -12.73 -18.52 -1.25
CA LEU A 183 -11.63 -19.23 -0.58
C LEU A 183 -10.34 -18.44 -0.78
N SER A 184 -9.67 -18.13 0.34
CA SER A 184 -8.44 -17.33 0.36
C SER A 184 -7.29 -18.08 1.01
N ASP A 185 -6.17 -18.20 0.30
CA ASP A 185 -4.90 -18.67 0.86
C ASP A 185 -4.10 -17.46 1.36
N ASN A 186 -4.08 -17.26 2.67
CA ASN A 186 -3.39 -16.17 3.34
C ASN A 186 -2.00 -16.58 3.88
N SER A 187 -1.42 -17.68 3.44
CA SER A 187 -0.09 -18.13 3.89
C SER A 187 1.02 -17.17 3.47
N LYS A 188 0.84 -16.55 2.32
CA LYS A 188 1.63 -15.44 1.79
C LYS A 188 0.70 -14.37 1.24
N MET A 189 1.16 -13.13 1.30
CA MET A 189 0.39 -12.00 0.79
C MET A 189 1.15 -11.32 -0.34
N TRP A 190 0.43 -10.99 -1.39
CA TRP A 190 0.89 -10.08 -2.42
C TRP A 190 0.46 -8.67 -2.09
N VAL A 191 1.42 -7.77 -2.06
CA VAL A 191 1.18 -6.35 -1.79
C VAL A 191 1.52 -5.56 -3.04
N TYR A 192 0.50 -4.95 -3.61
CA TYR A 192 0.59 -4.13 -4.83
C TYR A 192 0.68 -2.67 -4.45
N PHE A 193 1.63 -1.97 -5.04
CA PHE A 193 1.80 -0.54 -4.85
C PHE A 193 2.36 0.11 -6.11
N ASN A 194 2.08 1.39 -6.29
CA ASN A 194 2.45 2.13 -7.49
C ASN A 194 3.61 3.07 -7.20
N VAL A 195 4.61 3.08 -8.08
CA VAL A 195 5.81 3.90 -7.99
C VAL A 195 5.81 4.89 -9.16
N PRO A 196 5.96 6.21 -8.92
CA PRO A 196 6.08 7.20 -9.99
C PRO A 196 7.32 6.98 -10.87
N GLU A 197 7.22 7.28 -12.17
CA GLU A 197 8.29 7.09 -13.16
C GLU A 197 9.62 7.71 -12.70
N ALA A 198 9.60 8.95 -12.20
CA ALA A 198 10.82 9.62 -11.74
C ALA A 198 11.51 8.86 -10.60
N GLU A 199 10.74 8.21 -9.72
CA GLU A 199 11.29 7.42 -8.62
C GLU A 199 11.78 6.05 -9.08
N TYR A 200 11.07 5.43 -10.00
CA TYR A 200 11.51 4.21 -10.66
C TYR A 200 12.88 4.40 -11.32
N LEU A 201 13.06 5.47 -12.10
CA LEU A 201 14.34 5.78 -12.76
C LEU A 201 15.46 5.99 -11.73
N ASN A 202 15.21 6.74 -10.65
CA ASN A 202 16.17 6.94 -9.57
C ASN A 202 16.54 5.62 -8.87
N GLN A 203 15.57 4.73 -8.66
CA GLN A 203 15.82 3.41 -8.07
C GLN A 203 16.65 2.51 -9.01
N MET A 204 16.36 2.54 -10.31
CA MET A 204 17.11 1.76 -11.30
C MET A 204 18.56 2.23 -11.43
N ASP A 205 18.80 3.54 -11.38
CA ASP A 205 20.15 4.13 -11.44
C ASP A 205 20.99 3.79 -10.19
N GLN A 206 20.37 3.74 -9.02
CA GLN A 206 21.03 3.42 -7.75
C GLN A 206 21.26 1.91 -7.53
N ARG A 207 20.48 1.04 -8.18
CA ARG A 207 20.60 -0.42 -8.02
C ARG A 207 21.83 -0.95 -8.72
N LYS A 208 22.72 -1.55 -7.96
CA LYS A 208 23.87 -2.31 -8.49
C LYS A 208 23.45 -3.76 -8.72
N GLY A 209 23.05 -4.08 -9.96
CA GLY A 209 22.72 -5.46 -10.33
C GLY A 209 21.29 -5.91 -9.98
N ASN A 210 21.13 -7.23 -9.81
CA ASN A 210 19.82 -7.90 -9.66
C ASN A 210 19.48 -8.18 -8.19
N GLU A 211 19.94 -7.35 -7.25
CA GLU A 211 19.63 -7.54 -5.83
C GLU A 211 18.13 -7.39 -5.56
N PRO A 212 17.55 -8.31 -4.76
CA PRO A 212 16.12 -8.20 -4.41
C PRO A 212 15.84 -6.91 -3.64
N LEU A 213 14.76 -6.22 -4.00
CA LEU A 213 14.31 -5.04 -3.28
C LEU A 213 13.49 -5.46 -2.06
N HIS A 214 14.08 -5.31 -0.88
CA HIS A 214 13.39 -5.54 0.39
C HIS A 214 12.54 -4.34 0.76
N VAL A 215 11.34 -4.61 1.25
CA VAL A 215 10.36 -3.59 1.60
C VAL A 215 9.70 -3.92 2.94
N ARG A 216 9.30 -2.88 3.67
CA ARG A 216 8.53 -3.02 4.92
C ARG A 216 7.09 -2.60 4.68
N LEU A 217 6.18 -3.16 5.44
CA LEU A 217 4.75 -2.86 5.36
C LEU A 217 4.29 -2.17 6.63
N LYS A 218 3.79 -0.95 6.50
CA LYS A 218 3.09 -0.23 7.54
C LYS A 218 1.59 -0.48 7.37
N MET A 219 1.00 -1.18 8.32
CA MET A 219 -0.42 -1.55 8.32
C MET A 219 -1.32 -0.33 8.58
N ALA A 220 -2.60 -0.44 8.29
CA ALA A 220 -3.58 0.63 8.46
C ALA A 220 -3.67 1.20 9.89
N ASN A 221 -3.26 0.44 10.91
CA ASN A 221 -3.18 0.90 12.29
C ASN A 221 -1.90 1.68 12.63
N GLY A 222 -1.06 1.98 11.63
CA GLY A 222 0.20 2.71 11.76
C GLY A 222 1.38 1.87 12.26
N LYS A 223 1.19 0.58 12.60
CA LYS A 223 2.27 -0.31 13.03
C LYS A 223 2.92 -0.99 11.83
N GLU A 224 4.22 -1.21 11.92
CA GLU A 224 4.94 -2.00 10.93
C GLU A 224 4.64 -3.50 11.11
N PHE A 225 4.46 -4.19 9.99
CA PHE A 225 4.34 -5.65 9.96
C PHE A 225 5.69 -6.28 10.28
N SER A 226 5.68 -7.35 11.07
CA SER A 226 6.90 -7.96 11.60
C SER A 226 7.78 -8.69 10.59
N GLN A 227 7.24 -8.98 9.40
CA GLN A 227 7.97 -9.66 8.33
C GLN A 227 8.29 -8.67 7.22
N GLU A 228 9.48 -8.75 6.67
CA GLU A 228 9.86 -8.02 5.47
C GLU A 228 9.31 -8.72 4.22
N GLY A 229 8.96 -7.91 3.23
CA GLY A 229 8.57 -8.35 1.91
C GLY A 229 9.69 -8.18 0.89
N VAL A 230 9.58 -8.93 -0.19
CA VAL A 230 10.50 -8.84 -1.33
C VAL A 230 9.71 -8.48 -2.57
N VAL A 231 10.16 -7.47 -3.30
CA VAL A 231 9.59 -7.12 -4.61
C VAL A 231 10.05 -8.18 -5.61
N GLU A 232 9.11 -9.01 -6.04
CA GLU A 232 9.34 -10.09 -7.00
C GLU A 232 8.98 -9.69 -8.42
N THR A 233 8.06 -8.74 -8.58
CA THR A 233 7.55 -8.34 -9.89
C THR A 233 7.45 -6.83 -9.96
N ILE A 234 7.95 -6.28 -11.05
CA ILE A 234 7.72 -4.93 -11.52
C ILE A 234 7.01 -5.10 -12.86
N GLU A 235 5.88 -4.44 -13.07
CA GLU A 235 5.18 -4.52 -14.35
C GLU A 235 6.05 -4.00 -15.50
N SER A 236 5.73 -4.40 -16.74
CA SER A 236 6.50 -4.03 -17.92
C SER A 236 6.17 -2.62 -18.40
N ASP A 237 4.97 -2.13 -18.13
CA ASP A 237 4.42 -0.94 -18.71
C ASP A 237 4.03 0.07 -17.63
N PHE A 238 4.24 1.35 -17.94
CA PHE A 238 3.71 2.45 -17.14
C PHE A 238 2.24 2.68 -17.47
N ASP A 239 1.45 2.95 -16.48
CA ASP A 239 0.12 3.51 -16.65
C ASP A 239 0.25 4.95 -17.20
N ASN A 240 -0.15 5.14 -18.45
CA ASN A 240 -0.04 6.42 -19.14
C ASN A 240 -0.96 7.53 -18.59
N GLU A 241 -2.00 7.17 -17.82
CA GLU A 241 -2.91 8.15 -17.21
C GLU A 241 -2.32 8.71 -15.91
N THR A 242 -1.62 7.87 -15.14
CA THR A 242 -1.10 8.23 -13.83
C THR A 242 0.41 8.44 -13.79
N GLY A 243 1.17 7.98 -14.81
CA GLY A 243 2.62 8.02 -14.86
C GLY A 243 3.29 7.10 -13.83
N ASN A 244 2.59 6.07 -13.37
CA ASN A 244 3.08 5.13 -12.36
C ASN A 244 3.34 3.76 -12.96
N ILE A 245 4.21 2.99 -12.31
CA ILE A 245 4.44 1.57 -12.60
C ILE A 245 4.10 0.74 -11.37
N ALA A 246 3.39 -0.37 -11.57
CA ALA A 246 2.98 -1.22 -10.47
C ALA A 246 4.09 -2.20 -10.06
N TYR A 247 4.31 -2.28 -8.75
CA TYR A 247 5.20 -3.23 -8.09
C TYR A 247 4.36 -4.23 -7.30
N ARG A 248 4.84 -5.46 -7.24
CA ARG A 248 4.28 -6.49 -6.37
C ARG A 248 5.37 -7.05 -5.44
N ALA A 249 5.16 -6.86 -4.15
CA ALA A 249 5.97 -7.47 -3.12
C ALA A 249 5.27 -8.68 -2.51
N THR A 250 6.03 -9.73 -2.19
CA THR A 250 5.52 -10.92 -1.49
C THR A 250 5.95 -10.88 -0.04
N PHE A 251 4.98 -11.00 0.87
CA PHE A 251 5.17 -11.03 2.31
C PHE A 251 4.80 -12.40 2.87
N PRO A 252 5.66 -13.06 3.68
CA PRO A 252 5.27 -14.21 4.47
C PRO A 252 4.23 -13.79 5.52
N ASN A 253 3.20 -14.61 5.76
CA ASN A 253 2.15 -14.29 6.74
C ASN A 253 1.91 -15.49 7.69
N PRO A 254 2.93 -15.89 8.47
CA PRO A 254 2.89 -17.11 9.27
C PRO A 254 1.79 -17.12 10.34
N ASN A 255 1.42 -15.96 10.85
CA ASN A 255 0.40 -15.81 11.90
C ASN A 255 -0.99 -15.51 11.34
N GLY A 256 -1.16 -15.44 10.01
CA GLY A 256 -2.44 -15.13 9.38
C GLY A 256 -3.01 -13.75 9.76
N LEU A 257 -2.15 -12.80 10.16
CA LEU A 257 -2.57 -11.45 10.56
C LEU A 257 -3.12 -10.67 9.38
N LEU A 258 -2.42 -10.73 8.25
CA LEU A 258 -2.85 -10.04 7.03
C LEU A 258 -3.93 -10.85 6.32
N ARG A 259 -4.93 -10.15 5.78
CA ARG A 259 -6.06 -10.73 5.06
C ARG A 259 -6.26 -10.05 3.71
N TYR A 260 -6.97 -10.73 2.82
CA TYR A 260 -7.36 -10.19 1.53
C TYR A 260 -8.19 -8.92 1.67
N GLY A 261 -7.86 -7.90 0.87
CA GLY A 261 -8.60 -6.64 0.81
C GLY A 261 -8.15 -5.57 1.82
N GLU A 262 -7.17 -5.87 2.67
CA GLU A 262 -6.56 -4.85 3.54
C GLU A 262 -5.73 -3.85 2.74
N THR A 263 -5.52 -2.68 3.33
CA THR A 263 -4.66 -1.62 2.80
C THR A 263 -3.53 -1.32 3.78
N GLY A 264 -2.49 -0.70 3.28
CA GLY A 264 -1.34 -0.25 4.07
C GLY A 264 -0.42 0.62 3.24
N ASN A 265 0.76 0.90 3.76
CA ASN A 265 1.80 1.62 3.04
C ASN A 265 3.06 0.76 2.97
N ILE A 266 3.61 0.62 1.79
CA ILE A 266 4.95 0.06 1.62
C ILE A 266 5.98 1.14 1.93
N LEU A 267 6.96 0.77 2.72
CA LEU A 267 8.14 1.59 3.04
C LEU A 267 9.33 1.06 2.25
N ILE A 268 9.86 1.91 1.37
CA ILE A 268 11.13 1.66 0.67
C ILE A 268 12.19 2.57 1.27
N THR A 269 13.18 1.96 1.91
CA THR A 269 14.30 2.68 2.50
C THR A 269 15.36 2.94 1.45
N SER A 270 15.69 4.21 1.23
CA SER A 270 16.72 4.63 0.28
C SER A 270 17.86 5.35 1.00
N PRO A 271 19.13 5.04 0.72
CA PRO A 271 20.25 5.80 1.23
C PRO A 271 20.29 7.19 0.60
N TYR A 272 20.52 8.19 1.41
CA TYR A 272 20.68 9.58 0.99
C TYR A 272 22.03 10.12 1.49
N PRO A 273 23.09 9.94 0.71
CA PRO A 273 24.44 10.37 1.11
C PRO A 273 24.57 11.90 1.11
N GLY A 274 25.22 12.43 2.14
CA GLY A 274 25.46 13.86 2.27
C GLY A 274 24.19 14.70 2.43
N ALA A 275 23.14 14.15 3.05
CA ALA A 275 21.88 14.85 3.31
C ALA A 275 22.11 16.16 4.07
N VAL A 276 21.62 17.28 3.51
CA VAL A 276 21.61 18.61 4.13
C VAL A 276 20.35 18.73 4.96
N MET A 277 20.45 18.55 6.27
CA MET A 277 19.31 18.50 7.19
C MET A 277 19.16 19.79 7.98
N ILE A 278 17.92 20.28 8.10
CA ILE A 278 17.58 21.46 8.90
C ILE A 278 16.35 21.18 9.77
N PRO A 279 16.20 21.82 10.94
CA PRO A 279 14.98 21.74 11.71
C PRO A 279 13.80 22.37 10.97
N GLN A 280 12.64 21.70 10.97
CA GLN A 280 11.41 22.26 10.37
C GLN A 280 11.05 23.63 10.96
N LYS A 281 11.27 23.82 12.28
CA LYS A 281 11.02 25.10 12.96
C LYS A 281 11.87 26.27 12.48
N ALA A 282 12.98 26.02 11.75
CA ALA A 282 13.82 27.06 11.13
C ALA A 282 13.30 27.50 9.76
N THR A 283 12.17 26.99 9.31
CA THR A 283 11.55 27.30 8.03
C THR A 283 10.25 28.05 8.20
N PHE A 284 9.87 28.81 7.19
CA PHE A 284 8.55 29.40 7.06
C PHE A 284 8.02 29.18 5.64
N GLU A 285 6.70 29.26 5.49
CA GLU A 285 6.01 29.03 4.24
C GLU A 285 5.34 30.30 3.75
N GLU A 286 5.52 30.58 2.48
CA GLU A 286 4.87 31.69 1.79
C GLU A 286 4.48 31.23 0.38
N LEU A 287 3.19 31.32 0.03
CA LEU A 287 2.65 30.93 -1.28
C LEU A 287 3.11 29.52 -1.71
N GLU A 288 2.89 28.51 -0.86
CA GLU A 288 3.25 27.10 -1.09
C GLU A 288 4.74 26.81 -1.25
N LYS A 289 5.60 27.79 -1.02
CA LYS A 289 7.05 27.65 -1.06
C LYS A 289 7.65 27.73 0.34
N LYS A 290 8.67 26.93 0.57
CA LYS A 290 9.39 26.92 1.85
C LYS A 290 10.64 27.80 1.78
N TYR A 291 10.82 28.59 2.82
CA TYR A 291 11.91 29.53 2.96
C TYR A 291 12.66 29.32 4.27
N VAL A 292 13.92 29.73 4.27
CA VAL A 292 14.75 29.92 5.46
C VAL A 292 15.32 31.32 5.50
N TYR A 293 15.54 31.86 6.69
CA TYR A 293 16.32 33.06 6.84
C TYR A 293 17.80 32.70 6.97
N VAL A 294 18.59 33.07 5.97
CA VAL A 294 20.05 32.92 5.97
C VAL A 294 20.67 34.20 6.56
N ILE A 295 21.67 34.05 7.44
CA ILE A 295 22.41 35.14 8.04
C ILE A 295 23.68 35.36 7.26
N THR A 296 23.77 36.53 6.62
CA THR A 296 24.94 36.95 5.84
C THR A 296 26.17 37.23 6.72
N LYS A 297 27.35 37.37 6.12
CA LYS A 297 28.60 37.74 6.83
C LYS A 297 28.47 39.05 7.59
N ASP A 298 27.61 39.97 7.11
CA ASP A 298 27.35 41.27 7.74
C ASP A 298 26.27 41.23 8.82
N ASN A 299 25.87 40.02 9.25
CA ASN A 299 24.79 39.75 10.19
C ASN A 299 23.41 40.29 9.74
N LYS A 300 23.14 40.32 8.45
CA LYS A 300 21.83 40.68 7.90
C LYS A 300 21.05 39.43 7.59
N VAL A 301 19.75 39.50 7.84
CA VAL A 301 18.77 38.47 7.52
C VAL A 301 18.39 38.51 6.05
N LYS A 302 18.43 37.40 5.35
CA LYS A 302 17.99 37.28 3.96
C LYS A 302 17.07 36.04 3.80
N ALA A 303 15.87 36.26 3.30
CA ALA A 303 14.96 35.16 2.94
C ALA A 303 15.51 34.41 1.72
N ARG A 304 15.46 33.10 1.76
CA ARG A 304 15.87 32.22 0.66
C ARG A 304 14.95 31.06 0.50
N GLU A 305 14.46 30.88 -0.72
CA GLU A 305 13.66 29.68 -1.11
C GLU A 305 14.53 28.42 -1.05
N ILE A 306 13.97 27.37 -0.48
CA ILE A 306 14.58 26.03 -0.43
C ILE A 306 13.63 25.00 -1.04
N LYS A 307 14.20 23.97 -1.64
CA LYS A 307 13.47 22.80 -2.10
C LYS A 307 13.73 21.64 -1.15
N ILE A 308 12.66 21.00 -0.72
CA ILE A 308 12.73 19.87 0.20
C ILE A 308 12.85 18.57 -0.62
N ALA A 309 13.81 17.72 -0.26
CA ALA A 309 13.97 16.38 -0.82
C ALA A 309 13.13 15.34 -0.07
N ALA A 310 13.08 15.46 1.26
CA ALA A 310 12.29 14.58 2.12
C ALA A 310 11.94 15.25 3.44
N GLU A 311 10.85 14.79 4.04
CA GLU A 311 10.40 15.19 5.37
C GLU A 311 10.65 14.04 6.34
N LEU A 312 11.37 14.33 7.41
CA LEU A 312 11.58 13.45 8.54
C LEU A 312 10.90 14.07 9.78
N PRO A 313 10.65 13.34 10.85
CA PRO A 313 10.09 13.91 12.07
C PRO A 313 10.91 15.12 12.54
N HIS A 314 10.30 16.31 12.54
CA HIS A 314 10.88 17.61 12.91
C HIS A 314 12.06 18.11 12.07
N ILE A 315 12.46 17.41 10.99
CA ILE A 315 13.62 17.69 10.15
C ILE A 315 13.20 17.73 8.68
N TYR A 316 13.73 18.71 7.92
CA TYR A 316 13.70 18.70 6.47
C TYR A 316 15.05 18.30 5.91
N VAL A 317 15.05 17.43 4.91
CA VAL A 317 16.21 17.19 4.04
C VAL A 317 16.08 18.12 2.84
N VAL A 318 17.06 19.02 2.68
CA VAL A 318 17.06 20.06 1.65
C VAL A 318 17.71 19.53 0.38
N ALA A 319 16.97 19.60 -0.74
CA ALA A 319 17.48 19.25 -2.07
C ALA A 319 18.34 20.35 -2.68
N SER A 320 17.92 21.61 -2.52
CA SER A 320 18.62 22.77 -3.09
C SER A 320 18.20 24.07 -2.39
N GLY A 321 19.00 25.12 -2.58
CA GLY A 321 18.72 26.45 -2.05
C GLY A 321 19.53 26.82 -0.78
N LEU A 322 20.24 25.87 -0.16
CA LEU A 322 20.99 26.11 1.07
C LEU A 322 22.37 25.46 1.00
N GLY A 323 23.40 26.24 1.32
CA GLY A 323 24.77 25.76 1.41
C GLY A 323 25.08 25.11 2.75
N LYS A 324 26.09 24.24 2.75
CA LYS A 324 26.48 23.44 3.94
C LYS A 324 26.97 24.28 5.11
N ASP A 325 27.63 25.39 4.83
CA ASP A 325 28.28 26.25 5.83
C ASP A 325 27.49 27.54 6.14
N GLU A 326 26.30 27.66 5.56
CA GLU A 326 25.44 28.83 5.77
C GLU A 326 24.77 28.78 7.14
N ARG A 327 24.65 29.96 7.75
CA ARG A 327 23.95 30.10 9.02
C ARG A 327 22.48 30.41 8.76
N ILE A 328 21.59 29.68 9.38
CA ILE A 328 20.13 29.87 9.31
C ILE A 328 19.58 30.29 10.68
N LEU A 329 18.54 31.11 10.65
CA LEU A 329 17.80 31.49 11.83
C LEU A 329 17.02 30.29 12.40
N LEU A 330 17.15 30.05 13.70
CA LEU A 330 16.53 28.90 14.36
C LEU A 330 15.20 29.27 15.04
N ASP A 331 15.14 30.45 15.65
CA ASP A 331 14.02 30.95 16.43
C ASP A 331 13.75 32.43 16.07
N GLY A 332 12.51 32.90 16.33
CA GLY A 332 12.13 34.29 16.13
C GLY A 332 11.87 34.68 14.67
N LEU A 333 11.51 33.73 13.81
CA LEU A 333 11.21 33.95 12.39
C LEU A 333 10.19 35.08 12.14
N ARG A 334 9.22 35.26 13.06
CA ARG A 334 8.19 36.31 12.96
C ARG A 334 8.63 37.66 13.45
N LEU A 335 9.81 37.76 14.11
CA LEU A 335 10.31 38.97 14.75
C LEU A 335 11.37 39.70 13.88
N VAL A 336 11.78 39.11 12.78
CA VAL A 336 12.80 39.63 11.89
C VAL A 336 12.19 40.08 10.56
N GLN A 337 12.85 41.09 9.96
CA GLN A 337 12.53 41.57 8.62
C GLN A 337 13.70 41.33 7.66
N GLU A 338 13.39 41.19 6.39
CA GLU A 338 14.44 41.05 5.36
C GLU A 338 15.39 42.26 5.39
N ASN A 339 16.69 41.99 5.23
CA ASN A 339 17.83 42.96 5.34
C ASN A 339 18.03 43.57 6.73
N GLN A 340 17.30 43.19 7.75
CA GLN A 340 17.51 43.63 9.13
C GLN A 340 18.85 43.07 9.65
N LYS A 341 19.63 43.93 10.33
CA LYS A 341 20.84 43.51 11.04
C LYS A 341 20.47 42.99 12.42
N ILE A 342 20.91 41.80 12.77
CA ILE A 342 20.58 41.12 14.03
C ILE A 342 21.85 40.73 14.80
N THR A 343 21.69 40.57 16.12
CA THR A 343 22.69 39.92 16.97
C THR A 343 22.36 38.44 17.05
N SER A 344 23.32 37.59 16.71
CA SER A 344 23.07 36.14 16.64
C SER A 344 23.95 35.36 17.61
N LYS A 345 23.40 34.29 18.20
CA LYS A 345 24.11 33.32 19.01
C LYS A 345 24.12 31.98 18.27
N TYR A 346 25.31 31.51 17.89
CA TYR A 346 25.46 30.25 17.18
C TYR A 346 25.26 29.03 18.07
N GLN A 347 24.47 28.08 17.61
CA GLN A 347 24.29 26.78 18.20
C GLN A 347 24.78 25.68 17.24
N LYS A 348 25.51 24.71 17.76
CA LYS A 348 26.00 23.58 16.95
C LYS A 348 24.83 22.77 16.39
N PRO A 349 24.85 22.40 15.12
CA PRO A 349 23.72 21.67 14.49
C PRO A 349 23.41 20.34 15.18
N GLU A 350 24.41 19.60 15.66
CA GLU A 350 24.20 18.33 16.35
C GLU A 350 23.38 18.52 17.63
N LYS A 351 23.67 19.58 18.40
CA LYS A 351 22.94 19.91 19.62
C LYS A 351 21.51 20.36 19.32
N VAL A 352 21.31 21.06 18.23
CA VAL A 352 19.97 21.50 17.81
C VAL A 352 19.13 20.30 17.40
N MET A 353 19.71 19.38 16.60
CA MET A 353 19.01 18.18 16.14
C MET A 353 18.66 17.19 17.26
N SER A 354 19.50 17.11 18.31
CA SER A 354 19.21 16.23 19.47
C SER A 354 18.12 16.75 20.40
N ASN A 355 17.73 18.02 20.28
CA ASN A 355 16.75 18.67 21.17
C ASN A 355 15.43 19.04 20.45
N LEU A 356 15.13 18.42 19.31
CA LEU A 356 13.92 18.73 18.54
C LEU A 356 12.65 18.16 19.17
N ASP A 357 12.77 17.10 19.97
CA ASP A 357 11.62 16.39 20.60
C ASP A 357 11.07 17.08 21.87
N LEU A 358 11.66 18.21 22.29
CA LEU A 358 11.42 18.75 23.63
C LEU A 358 10.40 19.89 23.73
N TYR A 359 9.79 20.35 22.64
CA TYR A 359 8.80 21.42 22.71
C TYR A 359 7.65 21.20 21.73
N ALA A 360 6.63 20.50 22.20
CA ALA A 360 5.25 20.78 21.80
C ALA A 360 4.73 21.81 22.82
N GLU A 361 4.72 23.09 22.47
CA GLU A 361 3.89 24.11 23.07
C GLU A 361 2.62 24.31 22.25
#